data_ff2a3a25fdb1a6fd3abc7121df08caa7
#
_entry.id   ff2a3a25fdb1a6fd3abc7121df08caa7
#
_cell.length_a   1.000
_cell.length_b   1.000
_cell.length_c   1.000
_cell.angle_alpha   90.00
_cell.angle_beta   90.00
_cell.angle_gamma   90.00
#
_symmetry.space_group_name_H-M   'P 1'
#
loop_
_entity.id
_entity.type
_entity.pdbx_description
1 polymer ?
#
loop_
_entity_poly.entity_id
_entity_poly.type
_entity_poly.pdbx_seq_one_letter_code
_entity_poly.pdbx_strand_id
1 'polypeptide(L)'
;EWTRLWNTNVTSAIAMSKMIIPIFLKQGYGKIINISSVWGQRGASYEVCYSTTKGAIDSFTKALAKEIAPSNIQVNAVSCGIIDTKMNGHLTQEDVDSIIEEIPASRLGTTEDVANAVYGLVNSGSYVTGQIITVDGGWQV
;
A
#
# COMPACT_ATOMS: atom_id res chain seq x y z
N GLU A 1 17.78 1.68 12.52
CA GLU A 1 16.94 1.05 11.49
C GLU A 1 15.45 1.38 11.68
N TRP A 2 14.83 1.10 12.83
CA TRP A 2 13.42 1.40 13.14
C TRP A 2 13.02 2.84 12.83
N THR A 3 13.75 3.83 13.34
CA THR A 3 13.48 5.25 13.12
C THR A 3 13.49 5.61 11.63
N ARG A 4 14.43 5.06 10.87
CA ARG A 4 14.52 5.31 9.42
C ARG A 4 13.31 4.76 8.69
N LEU A 5 12.95 3.49 8.94
CA LEU A 5 11.78 2.87 8.31
C LEU A 5 10.49 3.57 8.70
N TRP A 6 10.35 3.92 9.98
CA TRP A 6 9.17 4.67 10.45
C TRP A 6 9.05 6.02 9.75
N ASN A 7 10.14 6.79 9.70
CA ASN A 7 10.14 8.10 9.04
C ASN A 7 9.84 7.99 7.55
N THR A 8 10.42 7.00 6.87
CA THR A 8 10.23 6.81 5.43
C THR A 8 8.83 6.31 5.11
N ASN A 9 8.29 5.35 5.84
CA ASN A 9 7.04 4.69 5.48
C ASN A 9 5.80 5.35 6.10
N VAL A 10 5.91 5.87 7.33
CA VAL A 10 4.76 6.36 8.10
C VAL A 10 4.76 7.88 8.18
N THR A 11 5.83 8.48 8.74
CA THR A 11 5.88 9.92 8.94
C THR A 11 5.73 10.69 7.62
N SER A 12 6.35 10.21 6.54
CA SER A 12 6.26 10.84 5.22
C SER A 12 4.83 10.84 4.69
N ALA A 13 4.12 9.70 4.77
CA ALA A 13 2.74 9.57 4.29
C ALA A 13 1.79 10.50 5.07
N ILE A 14 1.94 10.55 6.39
CA ILE A 14 1.16 11.47 7.25
C ILE A 14 1.46 12.93 6.91
N ALA A 15 2.74 13.29 6.76
CA ALA A 15 3.15 14.65 6.44
C ALA A 15 2.61 15.10 5.08
N MET A 16 2.74 14.26 4.04
CA MET A 16 2.21 14.56 2.71
C MET A 16 0.68 14.69 2.72
N SER A 17 -0.01 13.81 3.44
CA SER A 17 -1.47 13.89 3.59
C SER A 17 -1.87 15.19 4.29
N LYS A 18 -1.20 15.56 5.38
CA LYS A 18 -1.44 16.83 6.09
C LYS A 18 -1.24 18.07 5.22
N MET A 19 -0.28 18.03 4.30
CA MET A 19 -0.02 19.15 3.38
C MET A 19 -1.06 19.24 2.27
N ILE A 20 -1.55 18.12 1.73
CA ILE A 20 -2.46 18.12 0.58
C ILE A 20 -3.93 18.31 0.97
N ILE A 21 -4.35 17.84 2.15
CA ILE A 21 -5.75 17.90 2.59
C ILE A 21 -6.34 19.31 2.54
N PRO A 22 -5.69 20.39 3.01
CA PRO A 22 -6.24 21.75 2.89
C PRO A 22 -6.51 22.16 1.45
N ILE A 23 -5.69 21.71 0.49
CA ILE A 23 -5.87 21.97 -0.93
C ILE A 23 -7.10 21.22 -1.44
N PHE A 24 -7.25 19.93 -1.10
CA PHE A 24 -8.39 19.13 -1.48
C PHE A 24 -9.71 19.64 -0.86
N LEU A 25 -9.68 20.10 0.37
CA LEU A 25 -10.83 20.73 1.03
C LEU A 25 -11.29 21.99 0.26
N LYS A 26 -10.33 22.80 -0.17
CA LYS A 26 -10.63 24.02 -0.94
C LYS A 26 -11.20 23.71 -2.33
N GLN A 27 -10.72 22.67 -2.99
CA GLN A 27 -11.22 22.28 -4.33
C GLN A 27 -12.49 21.41 -4.28
N GLY A 28 -12.85 20.86 -3.11
CA GLY A 28 -14.05 20.05 -2.93
C GLY A 28 -13.95 18.59 -3.40
N TYR A 29 -12.74 18.11 -3.71
CA TYR A 29 -12.47 16.71 -4.05
C TYR A 29 -11.00 16.35 -3.87
N GLY A 30 -10.68 15.08 -3.74
CA GLY A 30 -9.30 14.61 -3.70
C GLY A 30 -9.21 13.10 -3.57
N LYS A 31 -8.06 12.56 -3.94
CA LYS A 31 -7.76 11.13 -3.74
C LYS A 31 -6.35 10.96 -3.20
N ILE A 32 -6.23 10.14 -2.15
CA ILE A 32 -4.97 9.73 -1.55
C ILE A 32 -4.88 8.21 -1.72
N ILE A 33 -3.81 7.75 -2.36
CA ILE A 33 -3.53 6.32 -2.50
C ILE A 33 -2.20 6.03 -1.82
N ASN A 34 -2.26 5.30 -0.72
CA ASN A 34 -1.07 4.86 0.01
C ASN A 34 -0.56 3.53 -0.54
N ILE A 35 0.76 3.31 -0.51
CA ILE A 35 1.36 2.03 -0.88
C ILE A 35 1.71 1.27 0.40
N SER A 36 1.00 0.16 0.61
CA SER A 36 1.18 -0.75 1.72
C SER A 36 1.84 -2.07 1.26
N SER A 37 1.72 -3.10 2.05
CA SER A 37 2.24 -4.45 1.77
C SER A 37 1.33 -5.48 2.43
N VAL A 38 1.30 -6.68 1.88
CA VAL A 38 0.66 -7.84 2.51
C VAL A 38 1.19 -8.10 3.93
N TRP A 39 2.45 -7.74 4.18
CA TRP A 39 3.05 -7.82 5.51
C TRP A 39 2.46 -6.83 6.52
N GLY A 40 1.82 -5.77 6.07
CA GLY A 40 1.06 -4.86 6.94
C GLY A 40 -0.20 -5.50 7.50
N GLN A 41 -0.78 -6.45 6.77
CA GLN A 41 -1.99 -7.15 7.16
C GLN A 41 -1.70 -8.43 7.96
N ARG A 42 -0.66 -9.18 7.59
CA ARG A 42 -0.37 -10.51 8.16
C ARG A 42 0.90 -10.55 9.01
N GLY A 43 1.82 -9.63 8.81
CA GLY A 43 3.15 -9.68 9.39
C GLY A 43 4.05 -10.70 8.68
N ALA A 44 5.36 -10.53 8.85
CA ALA A 44 6.34 -11.49 8.37
C ALA A 44 7.43 -11.69 9.43
N SER A 45 7.89 -12.94 9.56
CA SER A 45 9.07 -13.26 10.37
C SER A 45 10.28 -12.53 9.81
N TYR A 46 11.15 -12.03 10.68
CA TYR A 46 12.33 -11.21 10.35
C TYR A 46 12.02 -9.82 9.75
N GLU A 47 10.75 -9.48 9.51
CA GLU A 47 10.29 -8.19 8.97
C GLU A 47 9.40 -7.40 9.95
N VAL A 48 9.64 -7.55 11.25
CA VAL A 48 8.79 -6.98 12.30
C VAL A 48 8.62 -5.46 12.14
N CYS A 49 9.73 -4.75 11.94
CA CYS A 49 9.70 -3.30 11.77
C CYS A 49 8.95 -2.88 10.50
N TYR A 50 9.27 -3.50 9.37
CA TYR A 50 8.61 -3.22 8.10
C TYR A 50 7.11 -3.51 8.17
N SER A 51 6.74 -4.69 8.66
CA SER A 51 5.34 -5.10 8.85
C SER A 51 4.58 -4.11 9.73
N THR A 52 5.20 -3.66 10.85
CA THR A 52 4.61 -2.66 11.74
C THR A 52 4.35 -1.34 11.00
N THR A 53 5.32 -0.86 10.22
CA THR A 53 5.12 0.40 9.46
C THR A 53 4.02 0.28 8.42
N LYS A 54 3.90 -0.87 7.74
CA LYS A 54 2.86 -1.09 6.72
C LYS A 54 1.48 -1.29 7.35
N GLY A 55 1.39 -1.96 8.51
CA GLY A 55 0.15 -2.01 9.30
C GLY A 55 -0.29 -0.63 9.81
N ALA A 56 0.66 0.24 10.15
CA ALA A 56 0.37 1.63 10.51
C ALA A 56 -0.23 2.40 9.31
N ILE A 57 0.28 2.20 8.09
CA ILE A 57 -0.27 2.79 6.86
C ILE A 57 -1.70 2.28 6.58
N ASP A 58 -1.97 1.00 6.77
CA ASP A 58 -3.32 0.44 6.60
C ASP A 58 -4.31 1.06 7.59
N SER A 59 -3.93 1.16 8.86
CA SER A 59 -4.74 1.80 9.89
C SER A 59 -4.94 3.30 9.63
N PHE A 60 -3.87 4.01 9.27
CA PHE A 60 -3.91 5.42 8.87
C PHE A 60 -4.87 5.65 7.70
N THR A 61 -4.79 4.82 6.65
CA THR A 61 -5.67 4.90 5.48
C THR A 61 -7.14 4.80 5.89
N LYS A 62 -7.48 3.80 6.71
CA LYS A 62 -8.88 3.58 7.17
C LYS A 62 -9.38 4.70 8.06
N ALA A 63 -8.55 5.19 8.99
CA ALA A 63 -8.93 6.25 9.90
C ALA A 63 -9.14 7.58 9.16
N LEU A 64 -8.18 7.97 8.32
CA LEU A 64 -8.27 9.20 7.53
C LEU A 64 -9.44 9.17 6.55
N ALA A 65 -9.70 8.02 5.92
CA ALA A 65 -10.86 7.87 5.04
C ALA A 65 -12.18 8.21 5.73
N LYS A 66 -12.36 7.74 6.96
CA LYS A 66 -13.58 8.04 7.75
C LYS A 66 -13.69 9.52 8.11
N GLU A 67 -12.56 10.15 8.41
CA GLU A 67 -12.52 11.55 8.85
C GLU A 67 -12.86 12.52 7.72
N ILE A 68 -12.32 12.27 6.50
CA ILE A 68 -12.44 13.24 5.40
C ILE A 68 -13.40 12.83 4.28
N ALA A 69 -14.05 11.67 4.37
CA ALA A 69 -15.09 11.25 3.41
C ALA A 69 -16.22 12.27 3.22
N PRO A 70 -16.73 12.97 4.29
CA PRO A 70 -17.75 14.00 4.11
C PRO A 70 -17.34 15.16 3.20
N SER A 71 -16.03 15.37 3.00
CA SER A 71 -15.48 16.40 2.13
C SER A 71 -15.23 15.94 0.70
N ASN A 72 -15.77 14.75 0.30
CA ASN A 72 -15.55 14.14 -1.01
C ASN A 72 -14.06 13.87 -1.30
N ILE A 73 -13.30 13.48 -0.27
CA ILE A 73 -11.90 13.07 -0.39
C ILE A 73 -11.83 11.57 -0.06
N GLN A 74 -11.32 10.78 -1.01
CA GLN A 74 -11.19 9.34 -0.85
C GLN A 74 -9.74 8.98 -0.46
N VAL A 75 -9.60 8.07 0.50
CA VAL A 75 -8.30 7.56 0.94
C VAL A 75 -8.32 6.05 0.87
N ASN A 76 -7.47 5.47 0.04
CA ASN A 76 -7.34 4.03 -0.13
C ASN A 76 -5.86 3.62 -0.09
N ALA A 77 -5.59 2.34 -0.04
CA ALA A 77 -4.24 1.83 -0.17
C ALA A 77 -4.18 0.64 -1.13
N VAL A 78 -3.01 0.47 -1.76
CA VAL A 78 -2.62 -0.74 -2.47
C VAL A 78 -1.65 -1.52 -1.60
N SER A 79 -2.02 -2.74 -1.23
CA SER A 79 -1.23 -3.69 -0.45
C SER A 79 -0.51 -4.63 -1.43
N CYS A 80 0.79 -4.41 -1.60
CA CYS A 80 1.58 -5.17 -2.56
C CYS A 80 2.05 -6.50 -1.97
N GLY A 81 1.98 -7.56 -2.77
CA GLY A 81 2.73 -8.78 -2.57
C GLY A 81 4.20 -8.61 -2.93
N ILE A 82 4.83 -9.68 -3.46
CA ILE A 82 6.21 -9.61 -3.94
C ILE A 82 6.21 -9.11 -5.39
N ILE A 83 6.83 -7.94 -5.57
CA ILE A 83 6.93 -7.25 -6.85
C ILE A 83 8.39 -7.29 -7.33
N ASP A 84 8.60 -7.63 -8.59
CA ASP A 84 9.92 -7.64 -9.19
C ASP A 84 10.49 -6.22 -9.27
N THR A 85 11.34 -5.90 -8.31
CA THR A 85 11.97 -4.59 -8.15
C THR A 85 13.37 -4.76 -7.54
N LYS A 86 14.16 -3.69 -7.60
CA LYS A 86 15.49 -3.64 -6.95
C LYS A 86 15.45 -3.93 -5.44
N MET A 87 14.30 -3.75 -4.77
CA MET A 87 14.14 -4.06 -3.36
C MET A 87 14.35 -5.56 -3.08
N ASN A 88 13.91 -6.41 -4.00
CA ASN A 88 14.03 -7.87 -3.94
C ASN A 88 15.28 -8.42 -4.63
N GLY A 89 16.19 -7.55 -5.08
CA GLY A 89 17.42 -7.95 -5.81
C GLY A 89 18.46 -8.71 -4.96
N HIS A 90 18.20 -8.91 -3.68
CA HIS A 90 19.03 -9.76 -2.79
C HIS A 90 18.58 -11.23 -2.80
N LEU A 91 17.41 -11.54 -3.34
CA LEU A 91 16.89 -12.90 -3.48
C LEU A 91 17.69 -13.67 -4.54
N THR A 92 18.01 -14.90 -4.24
CA THR A 92 18.59 -15.84 -5.23
C THR A 92 17.52 -16.32 -6.20
N GLN A 93 17.93 -16.92 -7.32
CA GLN A 93 16.95 -17.52 -8.26
C GLN A 93 16.15 -18.64 -7.58
N GLU A 94 16.76 -19.42 -6.71
CA GLU A 94 16.09 -20.48 -5.94
C GLU A 94 15.03 -19.91 -4.98
N ASP A 95 15.33 -18.78 -4.32
CA ASP A 95 14.34 -18.09 -3.47
C ASP A 95 13.15 -17.60 -4.31
N VAL A 96 13.43 -17.00 -5.48
CA VAL A 96 12.39 -16.50 -6.40
C VAL A 96 11.52 -17.65 -6.91
N ASP A 97 12.11 -18.76 -7.32
CA ASP A 97 11.37 -19.93 -7.82
C ASP A 97 10.48 -20.52 -6.72
N SER A 98 11.00 -20.63 -5.49
CA SER A 98 10.23 -21.10 -4.33
C SER A 98 9.03 -20.17 -4.02
N ILE A 99 9.23 -18.86 -4.12
CA ILE A 99 8.15 -17.89 -3.91
C ILE A 99 7.09 -17.99 -5.02
N ILE A 100 7.51 -18.15 -6.26
CA ILE A 100 6.60 -18.29 -7.41
C ILE A 100 5.72 -19.53 -7.26
N GLU A 101 6.24 -20.63 -6.71
CA GLU A 101 5.46 -21.85 -6.44
C GLU A 101 4.33 -21.61 -5.43
N GLU A 102 4.51 -20.68 -4.49
CA GLU A 102 3.48 -20.31 -3.51
C GLU A 102 2.42 -19.35 -4.06
N ILE A 103 2.72 -18.64 -5.16
CA ILE A 103 1.81 -17.64 -5.73
C ILE A 103 0.86 -18.30 -6.74
N PRO A 104 -0.46 -18.30 -6.52
CA PRO A 104 -1.42 -18.90 -7.47
C PRO A 104 -1.31 -18.38 -8.90
N ALA A 105 -0.97 -17.10 -9.08
CA ALA A 105 -0.73 -16.52 -10.41
C ALA A 105 0.57 -17.02 -11.08
N SER A 106 1.38 -17.85 -10.39
CA SER A 106 2.62 -18.47 -10.88
C SER A 106 3.65 -17.49 -11.42
N ARG A 107 3.73 -16.31 -10.84
CA ARG A 107 4.73 -15.27 -11.15
C ARG A 107 4.84 -14.23 -10.04
N LEU A 108 5.94 -13.52 -10.01
CA LEU A 108 6.02 -12.27 -9.24
C LEU A 108 5.11 -11.18 -9.85
N GLY A 109 4.67 -10.25 -9.04
CA GLY A 109 4.01 -9.04 -9.54
C GLY A 109 5.00 -8.13 -10.27
N THR A 110 4.48 -7.28 -11.15
CA THR A 110 5.25 -6.25 -11.83
C THR A 110 4.90 -4.85 -11.30
N THR A 111 5.72 -3.87 -11.61
CA THR A 111 5.41 -2.47 -11.32
C THR A 111 4.14 -2.00 -12.01
N GLU A 112 3.85 -2.53 -13.21
CA GLU A 112 2.63 -2.29 -13.96
C GLU A 112 1.39 -2.86 -13.28
N ASP A 113 1.48 -4.02 -12.65
CA ASP A 113 0.35 -4.60 -11.88
C ASP A 113 -0.07 -3.64 -10.75
N VAL A 114 0.90 -3.09 -10.03
CA VAL A 114 0.65 -2.11 -8.96
C VAL A 114 0.14 -0.79 -9.53
N ALA A 115 0.74 -0.29 -10.61
CA ALA A 115 0.34 0.95 -11.26
C ALA A 115 -1.11 0.88 -11.77
N ASN A 116 -1.52 -0.25 -12.34
CA ASN A 116 -2.88 -0.48 -12.80
C ASN A 116 -3.89 -0.47 -11.64
N ALA A 117 -3.54 -1.05 -10.49
CA ALA A 117 -4.39 -1.01 -9.30
C ALA A 117 -4.53 0.44 -8.77
N VAL A 118 -3.44 1.19 -8.71
CA VAL A 118 -3.45 2.62 -8.34
C VAL A 118 -4.32 3.42 -9.31
N TYR A 119 -4.14 3.22 -10.63
CA TYR A 119 -4.92 3.87 -11.66
C TYR A 119 -6.42 3.55 -11.53
N GLY A 120 -6.77 2.29 -11.26
CA GLY A 120 -8.15 1.86 -10.98
C GLY A 120 -8.76 2.59 -9.79
N LEU A 121 -8.01 2.74 -8.69
CA LEU A 121 -8.45 3.47 -7.50
C LEU A 121 -8.59 4.99 -7.77
N VAL A 122 -7.68 5.58 -8.53
CA VAL A 122 -7.75 7.00 -8.91
C VAL A 122 -9.01 7.26 -9.76
N ASN A 123 -9.41 6.32 -10.60
CA ASN A 123 -10.60 6.45 -11.46
C ASN A 123 -11.87 5.84 -10.85
N SER A 124 -11.80 5.27 -9.64
CA SER A 124 -12.98 4.74 -8.95
C SER A 124 -13.97 5.82 -8.55
N GLY A 125 -15.24 5.43 -8.36
CA GLY A 125 -16.28 6.33 -7.83
C GLY A 125 -15.97 6.84 -6.42
N SER A 126 -16.60 7.95 -6.03
CA SER A 126 -16.39 8.59 -4.73
C SER A 126 -16.85 7.75 -3.53
N TYR A 127 -17.57 6.66 -3.76
CA TYR A 127 -18.02 5.75 -2.71
C TYR A 127 -16.98 4.69 -2.33
N VAL A 128 -15.84 4.62 -3.07
CA VAL A 128 -14.71 3.73 -2.79
C VAL A 128 -13.70 4.49 -1.92
N THR A 129 -13.77 4.28 -0.60
CA THR A 129 -12.84 4.89 0.36
C THR A 129 -12.58 3.96 1.54
N GLY A 130 -11.43 4.08 2.18
CA GLY A 130 -11.00 3.24 3.31
C GLY A 130 -10.59 1.81 2.92
N GLN A 131 -10.43 1.53 1.63
CA GLN A 131 -10.12 0.19 1.13
C GLN A 131 -8.62 -0.06 1.08
N ILE A 132 -8.23 -1.30 1.39
CA ILE A 132 -6.87 -1.82 1.22
C ILE A 132 -6.97 -2.89 0.13
N ILE A 133 -6.57 -2.54 -1.08
CA ILE A 133 -6.64 -3.44 -2.24
C ILE A 133 -5.36 -4.23 -2.34
N THR A 134 -5.45 -5.55 -2.24
CA THR A 134 -4.29 -6.44 -2.34
C THR A 134 -3.97 -6.75 -3.79
N VAL A 135 -2.68 -6.65 -4.14
CA VAL A 135 -2.10 -6.95 -5.46
C VAL A 135 -0.95 -7.93 -5.25
N ASP A 136 -1.25 -9.22 -5.23
CA ASP A 136 -0.32 -10.27 -4.81
C ASP A 136 -0.44 -11.59 -5.59
N GLY A 137 -1.24 -11.63 -6.64
CA GLY A 137 -1.46 -12.84 -7.43
C GLY A 137 -2.20 -13.95 -6.70
N GLY A 138 -2.92 -13.63 -5.61
CA GLY A 138 -3.64 -14.59 -4.78
C GLY A 138 -2.79 -15.24 -3.68
N TRP A 139 -1.57 -14.72 -3.44
CA TRP A 139 -0.61 -15.33 -2.51
C TRP A 139 -1.09 -15.32 -1.05
N GLN A 140 -1.79 -14.28 -0.64
CA GLN A 140 -2.18 -14.08 0.76
C GLN A 140 -3.70 -14.12 0.99
N VAL A 141 -4.41 -14.86 0.15
CA VAL A 141 -5.87 -15.06 0.28
C VAL A 141 -6.19 -16.09 1.37
#